data_c1b59fe6d07bd4af83e8c59a018c14d9
#
_entry.id   c1b59fe6d07bd4af83e8c59a018c14d9
#
_cell.length_a   1.000
_cell.length_b   1.000
_cell.length_c   1.000
_cell.angle_alpha   90.00
_cell.angle_beta   90.00
_cell.angle_gamma   90.00
#
_symmetry.space_group_name_H-M   'P 1'
#
loop_
_entity.id
_entity.type
_entity.pdbx_description
1 polymer ?
#
loop_
_entity_poly.entity_id
_entity_poly.type
_entity_poly.pdbx_seq_one_letter_code
_entity_poly.pdbx_strand_id
1 'polypeptide(L)'
;MRAPLLEVRELSVSYGKVEAVHNVSLSMQEGSIVTVIGPNGAGKTTLLGAVMGLLPSRGAVSYQGEPVERLTVEQRVARGLILVPERRELFAGMSVADNLALGAFARRRHGDAEAKRSLAEVYERFPRLAQRRSQMAGTL
;
A
#
# COMPACT_ATOMS: atom_id res chain seq x y z
N MET A 1 -11.33 2.49 -25.00
CA MET A 1 -11.20 1.78 -23.71
C MET A 1 -10.28 2.63 -22.81
N ARG A 2 -10.67 2.91 -21.56
CA ARG A 2 -9.80 3.62 -20.63
C ARG A 2 -8.63 2.71 -20.24
N ALA A 3 -7.43 3.28 -20.11
CA ALA A 3 -6.27 2.54 -19.61
C ALA A 3 -6.55 2.05 -18.16
N PRO A 4 -6.06 0.87 -17.77
CA PRO A 4 -6.22 0.37 -16.41
C PRO A 4 -5.49 1.29 -15.41
N LEU A 5 -6.05 1.39 -14.19
CA LEU A 5 -5.43 2.12 -13.10
C LEU A 5 -4.12 1.45 -12.66
N LEU A 6 -4.15 0.12 -12.52
CA LEU A 6 -2.99 -0.72 -12.24
C LEU A 6 -2.93 -1.85 -13.26
N GLU A 7 -1.78 -2.06 -13.84
CA GLU A 7 -1.53 -3.19 -14.74
C GLU A 7 -0.23 -3.88 -14.35
N VAL A 8 -0.30 -5.18 -14.23
CA VAL A 8 0.83 -6.08 -13.97
C VAL A 8 0.93 -7.03 -15.13
N ARG A 9 2.10 -7.15 -15.74
CA ARG A 9 2.36 -8.02 -16.88
C ARG A 9 3.53 -8.95 -16.60
N GLU A 10 3.28 -10.25 -16.70
CA GLU A 10 4.28 -11.30 -16.63
C GLU A 10 5.20 -11.19 -15.40
N LEU A 11 4.63 -10.76 -14.25
CA LEU A 11 5.40 -10.53 -13.04
C LEU A 11 5.87 -11.86 -12.43
N SER A 12 7.16 -11.95 -12.20
CA SER A 12 7.81 -13.09 -11.54
C SER A 12 8.71 -12.61 -10.42
N VAL A 13 8.67 -13.31 -9.28
CA VAL A 13 9.48 -13.01 -8.09
C VAL A 13 10.14 -14.27 -7.58
N SER A 14 11.44 -14.20 -7.32
CA SER A 14 12.22 -15.33 -6.80
C SER A 14 12.96 -14.97 -5.51
N TYR A 15 12.97 -15.88 -4.57
CA TYR A 15 13.82 -15.86 -3.37
C TYR A 15 14.98 -16.84 -3.58
N GLY A 16 16.11 -16.31 -4.01
CA GLY A 16 17.25 -17.15 -4.42
C GLY A 16 16.87 -18.03 -5.61
N LYS A 17 16.84 -19.36 -5.40
CA LYS A 17 16.47 -20.35 -6.43
C LYS A 17 14.97 -20.72 -6.44
N VAL A 18 14.19 -20.22 -5.49
CA VAL A 18 12.77 -20.54 -5.38
C VAL A 18 11.94 -19.43 -6.02
N GLU A 19 11.21 -19.75 -7.06
CA GLU A 19 10.26 -18.82 -7.69
C GLU A 19 8.94 -18.87 -6.90
N ALA A 20 8.61 -17.76 -6.24
CA ALA A 20 7.42 -17.63 -5.40
C ALA A 20 6.21 -17.08 -6.17
N VAL A 21 6.47 -16.32 -7.23
CA VAL A 21 5.45 -15.80 -8.16
C VAL A 21 5.96 -16.06 -9.57
N HIS A 22 5.16 -16.71 -10.41
CA HIS A 22 5.53 -17.07 -11.77
C HIS A 22 4.57 -16.46 -12.77
N ASN A 23 5.08 -15.57 -13.62
CA ASN A 23 4.42 -15.01 -14.81
C ASN A 23 2.97 -14.56 -14.59
N VAL A 24 2.73 -13.80 -13.51
CA VAL A 24 1.39 -13.32 -13.14
C VAL A 24 1.07 -12.03 -13.88
N SER A 25 -0.10 -12.00 -14.52
CA SER A 25 -0.63 -10.80 -15.16
C SER A 25 -2.03 -10.50 -14.60
N LEU A 26 -2.28 -9.24 -14.28
CA LEU A 26 -3.58 -8.74 -13.82
C LEU A 26 -3.75 -7.27 -14.20
N SER A 27 -5.00 -6.84 -14.27
CA SER A 27 -5.33 -5.43 -14.47
C SER A 27 -6.48 -5.01 -13.56
N MET A 28 -6.45 -3.76 -13.10
CA MET A 28 -7.46 -3.16 -12.25
C MET A 28 -7.90 -1.83 -12.86
N GLN A 29 -9.20 -1.65 -13.03
CA GLN A 29 -9.79 -0.39 -13.48
C GLN A 29 -10.01 0.55 -12.30
N GLU A 30 -10.08 1.85 -12.56
CA GLU A 30 -10.47 2.84 -11.55
C GLU A 30 -11.86 2.51 -10.99
N GLY A 31 -12.00 2.59 -9.66
CA GLY A 31 -13.26 2.28 -8.96
C GLY A 31 -13.59 0.80 -8.85
N SER A 32 -12.75 -0.11 -9.37
CA SER A 32 -12.96 -1.55 -9.27
C SER A 32 -12.26 -2.17 -8.06
N ILE A 33 -12.69 -3.36 -7.68
CA ILE A 33 -12.04 -4.22 -6.68
C ILE A 33 -11.56 -5.48 -7.39
N VAL A 34 -10.29 -5.79 -7.24
CA VAL A 34 -9.69 -7.04 -7.73
C VAL A 34 -9.27 -7.89 -6.53
N THR A 35 -9.70 -9.15 -6.51
CA THR A 35 -9.36 -10.08 -5.44
C THR A 35 -8.38 -11.13 -5.93
N VAL A 36 -7.27 -11.29 -5.19
CA VAL A 36 -6.28 -12.36 -5.42
C VAL A 36 -6.55 -13.49 -4.44
N ILE A 37 -6.98 -14.64 -4.94
CA ILE A 37 -7.35 -15.80 -4.13
C ILE A 37 -6.31 -16.90 -4.30
N GLY A 38 -6.02 -17.62 -3.23
CA GLY A 38 -5.12 -18.78 -3.23
C GLY A 38 -4.79 -19.23 -1.81
N PRO A 39 -4.25 -20.44 -1.65
CA PRO A 39 -3.85 -20.97 -0.34
C PRO A 39 -2.74 -20.14 0.31
N ASN A 40 -2.48 -20.40 1.60
CA ASN A 40 -1.32 -19.80 2.27
C ASN A 40 -0.03 -20.31 1.61
N GLY A 41 0.92 -19.41 1.40
CA GLY A 41 2.15 -19.71 0.67
C GLY A 41 2.06 -19.61 -0.86
N ALA A 42 0.89 -19.30 -1.44
CA ALA A 42 0.72 -19.16 -2.89
C ALA A 42 1.35 -17.88 -3.50
N GLY A 43 2.12 -17.12 -2.74
CA GLY A 43 2.80 -15.92 -3.26
C GLY A 43 1.96 -14.63 -3.28
N LYS A 44 0.76 -14.60 -2.69
CA LYS A 44 -0.12 -13.41 -2.69
C LYS A 44 0.57 -12.17 -2.10
N THR A 45 1.14 -12.30 -0.92
CA THR A 45 1.88 -11.20 -0.24
C THR A 45 3.14 -10.83 -1.02
N THR A 46 3.81 -11.81 -1.61
CA THR A 46 4.98 -11.59 -2.47
C THR A 46 4.62 -10.79 -3.71
N LEU A 47 3.50 -11.12 -4.36
CA LEU A 47 2.98 -10.37 -5.51
C LEU A 47 2.72 -8.90 -5.15
N LEU A 48 2.00 -8.65 -4.05
CA LEU A 48 1.70 -7.29 -3.60
C LEU A 48 2.97 -6.52 -3.19
N GLY A 49 3.93 -7.19 -2.53
CA GLY A 49 5.22 -6.61 -2.19
C GLY A 49 6.04 -6.22 -3.43
N ALA A 50 6.01 -7.03 -4.48
CA ALA A 50 6.66 -6.72 -5.75
C ALA A 50 5.99 -5.55 -6.48
N VAL A 51 4.66 -5.50 -6.50
CA VAL A 51 3.89 -4.37 -7.05
C VAL A 51 4.24 -3.08 -6.32
N MET A 52 4.51 -3.13 -5.01
CA MET A 52 4.97 -1.98 -4.23
C MET A 52 6.46 -1.65 -4.39
N GLY A 53 7.24 -2.51 -5.03
CA GLY A 53 8.69 -2.34 -5.16
C GLY A 53 9.47 -2.69 -3.88
N LEU A 54 8.87 -3.41 -2.95
CA LEU A 54 9.53 -3.95 -1.76
C LEU A 54 10.40 -5.16 -2.07
N LEU A 55 10.12 -5.83 -3.18
CA LEU A 55 10.83 -7.03 -3.63
C LEU A 55 11.28 -6.86 -5.08
N PRO A 56 12.49 -7.32 -5.43
CA PRO A 56 12.93 -7.37 -6.81
C PRO A 56 12.05 -8.32 -7.61
N SER A 57 11.66 -7.92 -8.80
CA SER A 57 10.80 -8.70 -9.69
C SER A 57 11.22 -8.55 -11.13
N ARG A 58 10.81 -9.50 -11.98
CA ARG A 58 10.84 -9.41 -13.45
C ARG A 58 9.42 -9.22 -13.94
N GLY A 59 9.25 -8.65 -15.12
CA GLY A 59 7.96 -8.27 -15.69
C GLY A 59 7.75 -6.76 -15.63
N ALA A 60 6.54 -6.31 -15.87
CA ALA A 60 6.20 -4.89 -15.90
C ALA A 60 5.03 -4.56 -14.96
N VAL A 61 5.13 -3.41 -14.30
CA VAL A 61 4.06 -2.84 -13.48
C VAL A 61 3.85 -1.40 -13.92
N SER A 62 2.61 -1.05 -14.30
CA SER A 62 2.24 0.33 -14.56
C SER A 62 1.09 0.77 -13.64
N TYR A 63 1.15 2.02 -13.22
CA TYR A 63 0.13 2.66 -12.40
C TYR A 63 -0.27 4.00 -13.03
N GLN A 64 -1.56 4.21 -13.23
CA GLN A 64 -2.10 5.38 -13.95
C GLN A 64 -1.50 5.56 -15.36
N GLY A 65 -1.20 4.44 -16.03
CA GLY A 65 -0.60 4.41 -17.37
C GLY A 65 0.92 4.60 -17.39
N GLU A 66 1.56 4.87 -16.25
CA GLU A 66 3.00 5.12 -16.15
C GLU A 66 3.74 3.91 -15.56
N PRO A 67 4.90 3.50 -16.11
CA PRO A 67 5.72 2.43 -15.55
C PRO A 67 6.26 2.84 -14.17
N VAL A 68 6.22 1.91 -13.21
CA VAL A 68 6.63 2.18 -11.83
C VAL A 68 7.88 1.40 -11.38
N GLU A 69 8.48 0.59 -12.25
CA GLU A 69 9.60 -0.30 -11.88
C GLU A 69 10.81 0.48 -11.34
N ARG A 70 11.06 1.68 -11.88
CA ARG A 70 12.19 2.53 -11.46
C ARG A 70 11.86 3.45 -10.28
N LEU A 71 10.61 3.45 -9.82
CA LEU A 71 10.19 4.28 -8.71
C LEU A 71 10.52 3.60 -7.38
N THR A 72 10.99 4.40 -6.42
CA THR A 72 11.11 3.93 -5.03
C THR A 72 9.73 3.72 -4.40
N VAL A 73 9.70 3.00 -3.27
CA VAL A 73 8.45 2.78 -2.51
C VAL A 73 7.80 4.11 -2.14
N GLU A 74 8.59 5.09 -1.67
CA GLU A 74 8.12 6.43 -1.30
C GLU A 74 7.51 7.17 -2.48
N GLN A 75 8.08 7.02 -3.68
CA GLN A 75 7.57 7.63 -4.89
C GLN A 75 6.25 6.99 -5.34
N ARG A 76 6.09 5.66 -5.16
CA ARG A 76 4.82 4.95 -5.41
C ARG A 76 3.74 5.39 -4.42
N VAL A 77 4.08 5.48 -3.13
CA VAL A 77 3.18 5.99 -2.09
C VAL A 77 2.75 7.44 -2.38
N ALA A 78 3.67 8.30 -2.78
CA ALA A 78 3.36 9.69 -3.14
C ALA A 78 2.40 9.81 -4.33
N ARG A 79 2.34 8.79 -5.22
CA ARG A 79 1.39 8.70 -6.33
C ARG A 79 0.04 8.07 -5.94
N GLY A 80 -0.10 7.61 -4.69
CA GLY A 80 -1.32 6.98 -4.18
C GLY A 80 -1.36 5.45 -4.28
N LEU A 81 -0.28 4.80 -4.70
CA LEU A 81 -0.17 3.35 -4.65
C LEU A 81 0.30 2.93 -3.26
N ILE A 82 -0.61 2.37 -2.45
CA ILE A 82 -0.37 2.09 -1.03
C ILE A 82 -0.63 0.60 -0.76
N LEU A 83 0.23 -0.01 0.04
CA LEU A 83 0.05 -1.36 0.58
C LEU A 83 -0.33 -1.28 2.06
N VAL A 84 -1.43 -1.93 2.43
CA VAL A 84 -1.76 -2.20 3.83
C VAL A 84 -1.26 -3.61 4.16
N PRO A 85 -0.24 -3.76 5.02
CA PRO A 85 0.34 -5.06 5.33
C PRO A 85 -0.63 -5.93 6.14
N GLU A 86 -0.51 -7.25 6.00
CA GLU A 86 -1.31 -8.22 6.75
C GLU A 86 -1.06 -8.12 8.27
N ARG A 87 0.19 -7.91 8.66
CA ARG A 87 0.56 -7.61 10.05
C ARG A 87 0.33 -6.12 10.31
N ARG A 88 -0.18 -5.80 11.48
CA ARG A 88 -0.58 -4.42 11.82
C ARG A 88 0.55 -3.38 11.76
N GLU A 89 1.81 -3.76 11.76
CA GLU A 89 3.03 -2.93 11.63
C GLU A 89 2.91 -1.51 12.23
N LEU A 90 2.22 -1.42 13.39
CA LEU A 90 2.04 -0.18 14.11
C LEU A 90 3.31 0.11 14.93
N PHE A 91 3.61 1.38 15.10
CA PHE A 91 4.57 1.83 16.09
C PHE A 91 3.93 1.72 17.47
N ALA A 92 4.05 0.53 18.08
CA ALA A 92 3.35 0.15 19.30
C ALA A 92 3.63 1.09 20.50
N GLY A 93 4.84 1.65 20.57
CA GLY A 93 5.27 2.62 21.59
C GLY A 93 4.87 4.07 21.30
N MET A 94 4.14 4.33 20.23
CA MET A 94 3.60 5.66 19.90
C MET A 94 2.10 5.68 20.12
N SER A 95 1.55 6.88 20.32
CA SER A 95 0.10 7.05 20.46
C SER A 95 -0.64 6.76 19.15
N VAL A 96 -1.94 6.55 19.25
CA VAL A 96 -2.82 6.46 18.06
C VAL A 96 -2.69 7.71 17.21
N ALA A 97 -2.68 8.89 17.82
CA ALA A 97 -2.54 10.16 17.10
C ALA A 97 -1.20 10.27 16.36
N ASP A 98 -0.10 9.85 16.97
CA ASP A 98 1.22 9.88 16.32
C ASP A 98 1.31 8.90 15.15
N ASN A 99 0.77 7.68 15.29
CA ASN A 99 0.69 6.72 14.19
C ASN A 99 -0.11 7.28 13.00
N LEU A 100 -1.25 7.92 13.26
CA LEU A 100 -2.06 8.55 12.21
C LEU A 100 -1.33 9.75 11.58
N ALA A 101 -0.62 10.55 12.37
CA ALA A 101 0.17 11.67 11.88
C ALA A 101 1.32 11.20 10.96
N LEU A 102 1.95 10.06 11.25
CA LEU A 102 2.93 9.43 10.36
C LEU A 102 2.30 9.02 9.02
N GLY A 103 1.08 8.45 9.05
CA GLY A 103 0.35 8.11 7.82
C GLY A 103 0.03 9.33 6.94
N ALA A 104 -0.12 10.51 7.54
CA ALA A 104 -0.34 11.77 6.83
C ALA A 104 0.96 12.41 6.27
N PHE A 105 2.14 11.83 6.53
CA PHE A 105 3.43 12.43 6.19
C PHE A 105 3.56 12.74 4.69
N ALA A 106 3.16 11.83 3.82
CA ALA A 106 3.21 12.04 2.37
C ALA A 106 2.33 13.22 1.92
N ARG A 107 1.20 13.47 2.61
CA ARG A 107 0.27 14.56 2.30
C ARG A 107 0.75 15.93 2.81
N ARG A 108 1.69 15.99 3.74
CA ARG A 108 2.29 17.25 4.21
C ARG A 108 3.02 18.01 3.08
N ARG A 109 3.44 17.30 2.03
CA ARG A 109 3.99 17.94 0.82
C ARG A 109 2.98 18.85 0.10
N HIS A 110 1.68 18.62 0.30
CA HIS A 110 0.58 19.43 -0.25
C HIS A 110 0.05 20.49 0.75
N GLY A 111 0.70 20.59 1.92
CA GLY A 111 0.39 21.57 2.96
C GLY A 111 -0.24 20.97 4.22
N ASP A 112 0.04 21.61 5.37
CA ASP A 112 -0.45 21.15 6.68
C ASP A 112 -1.99 21.17 6.79
N ALA A 113 -2.66 22.03 6.05
CA ALA A 113 -4.12 22.12 6.04
C ALA A 113 -4.78 20.86 5.47
N GLU A 114 -4.20 20.27 4.42
CA GLU A 114 -4.71 19.03 3.84
C GLU A 114 -4.48 17.84 4.76
N ALA A 115 -3.30 17.74 5.37
CA ALA A 115 -3.02 16.69 6.35
C ALA A 115 -3.97 16.75 7.56
N LYS A 116 -4.26 17.95 8.08
CA LYS A 116 -5.23 18.15 9.17
C LYS A 116 -6.65 17.75 8.77
N ARG A 117 -7.09 18.10 7.56
CA ARG A 117 -8.41 17.72 7.03
C ARG A 117 -8.53 16.20 6.94
N SER A 118 -7.53 15.53 6.34
CA SER A 118 -7.52 14.06 6.23
C SER A 118 -7.55 13.38 7.59
N LEU A 119 -6.85 13.91 8.59
CA LEU A 119 -6.88 13.38 9.95
C LEU A 119 -8.28 13.54 10.60
N ALA A 120 -8.94 14.69 10.38
CA ALA A 120 -10.30 14.91 10.85
C ALA A 120 -11.29 13.91 10.22
N GLU A 121 -11.20 13.68 8.90
CA GLU A 121 -12.01 12.68 8.19
C GLU A 121 -11.80 11.26 8.74
N VAL A 122 -10.55 10.89 9.09
CA VAL A 122 -10.26 9.60 9.73
C VAL A 122 -10.94 9.50 11.09
N TYR A 123 -10.89 10.52 11.92
CA TYR A 123 -11.55 10.52 13.22
C TYR A 123 -13.08 10.51 13.12
N GLU A 124 -13.64 11.17 12.14
CA GLU A 124 -15.07 11.10 11.85
C GLU A 124 -15.50 9.69 11.43
N ARG A 125 -14.73 9.06 10.53
CA ARG A 125 -14.98 7.69 10.05
C ARG A 125 -14.74 6.62 11.13
N PHE A 126 -13.81 6.86 12.03
CA PHE A 126 -13.42 5.95 13.10
C PHE A 126 -13.45 6.63 14.47
N PRO A 127 -14.65 6.89 15.04
CA PRO A 127 -14.79 7.63 16.30
C PRO A 127 -14.03 7.03 17.50
N ARG A 128 -13.85 5.69 17.51
CA ARG A 128 -13.06 5.01 18.55
C ARG A 128 -11.59 5.43 18.54
N LEU A 129 -11.03 5.75 17.39
CA LEU A 129 -9.65 6.25 17.30
C LEU A 129 -9.57 7.68 17.85
N ALA A 130 -10.58 8.51 17.62
CA ALA A 130 -10.67 9.84 18.20
C ALA A 130 -10.72 9.80 19.75
N GLN A 131 -11.52 8.89 20.32
CA GLN A 131 -11.65 8.69 21.75
C GLN A 131 -10.36 8.18 22.40
N ARG A 132 -9.57 7.41 21.67
CA ARG A 132 -8.33 6.75 22.14
C ARG A 132 -7.06 7.39 21.58
N ARG A 133 -7.14 8.61 21.07
CA ARG A 133 -6.02 9.27 20.37
C ARG A 133 -4.72 9.32 21.16
N SER A 134 -4.79 9.44 22.49
CA SER A 134 -3.64 9.47 23.39
C SER A 134 -3.18 8.09 23.87
N GLN A 135 -3.94 7.03 23.55
CA GLN A 135 -3.59 5.66 23.94
C GLN A 135 -2.42 5.15 23.10
N MET A 136 -1.53 4.35 23.70
CA MET A 136 -0.48 3.64 22.97
C MET A 136 -1.08 2.66 21.96
N ALA A 137 -0.65 2.73 20.70
CA ALA A 137 -1.22 1.93 19.62
C ALA A 137 -1.08 0.43 19.83
N GLY A 138 0.00 -0.01 20.53
CA GLY A 138 0.21 -1.41 20.86
C GLY A 138 -0.80 -2.00 21.86
N THR A 139 -1.64 -1.17 22.47
CA THR A 139 -2.67 -1.58 23.45
C THR A 139 -4.10 -1.52 22.91
N LEU A 140 -4.26 -1.27 21.59
CA LEU A 140 -5.57 -1.23 20.91
C LEU A 140 -6.20 -2.62 20.74
#